data_e0a4e8602faa2864c273c2eb4d7bbde2
#
_entry.id   e0a4e8602faa2864c273c2eb4d7bbde2
#
_cell.length_a   1.000
_cell.length_b   1.000
_cell.length_c   1.000
_cell.angle_alpha   90.00
_cell.angle_beta   90.00
_cell.angle_gamma   90.00
#
_symmetry.space_group_name_H-M   'P 1'
#
loop_
_entity.id
_entity.type
_entity.pdbx_description
1 polymer ?
#
loop_
_entity_poly.entity_id
_entity_poly.type
_entity_poly.pdbx_seq_one_letter_code
_entity_poly.pdbx_strand_id
1 'polypeptide(L)'
;VQQDRGIGGRLLTGRGMADDAYVTTYHGSAHVSRVGMRGSEVLIIGAGPYGLSVSTHLRGRGIDHLVVGRPMGTWRDHMPAGMYLKSEPYGTDMSCPQPGYDLEGYSRSEGITGIERGTPLPLEQFLDYADWYIKQLVPDVSDVTATEILAVNGGFRVAFADAEPVTARSVVMATGVRPYFYIPTELAGLPPELVSHTIDQTHFDQFRGRRVAIVGGGSSALETAALVHEAGGEAQLVMRSAGPVWGTRAVPLTPLVRIRNNKLCEGWKCPLWNSPTAFRLLPQDMRVDKARTVLGPLGAWWLRPRVEPVVEILAKTAVRGAEPSGSGVRLLLDGPSRSNLDVDHVIAGTGFRVDLARLGYLPEDLRARIATRGGYPVLTRVGESTVPGLYFVGAPAAFGLGPSMRFIAGTHNVAGRLAGSVARRAKTSSSD
;
A
#
# COMPACT_ATOMS: atom_id res chain seq x y z
N VAL A 1 5.82 61.30 -40.74
CA VAL A 1 5.54 62.26 -39.69
C VAL A 1 5.83 61.57 -38.39
N GLN A 2 7.09 61.67 -37.93
CA GLN A 2 7.58 62.44 -36.81
C GLN A 2 7.00 61.96 -35.45
N GLN A 3 7.73 61.66 -34.40
CA GLN A 3 9.08 61.93 -33.84
C GLN A 3 9.20 61.01 -32.60
N ASP A 4 10.22 60.26 -32.35
CA ASP A 4 11.56 60.55 -31.82
C ASP A 4 11.63 61.14 -30.41
N ARG A 5 12.31 60.43 -29.52
CA ARG A 5 13.17 60.77 -28.35
C ARG A 5 13.14 59.59 -27.35
N GLY A 6 14.15 58.85 -27.01
CA GLY A 6 15.55 59.13 -26.92
C GLY A 6 16.01 59.13 -25.45
N ILE A 7 17.14 58.49 -25.20
CA ILE A 7 17.98 58.55 -24.00
C ILE A 7 17.56 57.55 -22.87
N GLY A 8 18.36 56.66 -22.35
CA GLY A 8 19.79 56.50 -22.28
C GLY A 8 20.15 55.37 -21.30
N GLY A 9 21.20 54.71 -21.60
CA GLY A 9 21.69 53.47 -21.03
C GLY A 9 22.09 53.46 -19.55
N ARG A 10 22.24 52.25 -19.10
CA ARG A 10 23.34 51.81 -18.23
C ARG A 10 23.42 50.29 -18.21
N LEU A 11 24.53 49.78 -18.70
CA LEU A 11 25.02 48.47 -18.36
C LEU A 11 25.30 48.43 -16.83
N LEU A 12 24.84 47.38 -16.16
CA LEU A 12 25.49 46.88 -14.99
C LEU A 12 25.52 45.35 -15.05
N THR A 13 26.71 44.90 -15.10
CA THR A 13 27.21 43.52 -14.92
C THR A 13 26.85 42.99 -13.55
N GLY A 14 26.46 41.72 -13.45
CA GLY A 14 26.93 40.98 -12.34
C GLY A 14 25.95 40.05 -11.62
N ARG A 15 26.31 38.79 -11.67
CA ARG A 15 26.12 37.73 -10.69
C ARG A 15 24.81 36.96 -10.72
N GLY A 16 25.04 35.65 -10.93
CA GLY A 16 24.12 34.57 -10.84
C GLY A 16 23.36 34.51 -9.53
N MET A 17 22.15 34.06 -9.67
CA MET A 17 21.35 33.57 -8.54
C MET A 17 20.94 32.13 -8.88
N ALA A 18 21.21 31.31 -7.89
CA ALA A 18 20.97 29.91 -7.82
C ALA A 18 19.47 29.59 -7.98
N ASP A 19 19.23 28.38 -8.51
CA ASP A 19 17.94 27.72 -8.50
C ASP A 19 17.39 27.59 -7.07
N ASP A 20 16.37 28.37 -6.76
CA ASP A 20 15.53 28.14 -5.58
C ASP A 20 14.52 27.06 -5.86
N ALA A 21 14.87 25.86 -5.39
CA ALA A 21 13.91 24.77 -5.29
C ALA A 21 12.71 25.20 -4.43
N TYR A 22 11.52 25.17 -5.02
CA TYR A 22 10.26 25.33 -4.28
C TYR A 22 10.08 24.17 -3.31
N VAL A 23 10.61 24.31 -2.11
CA VAL A 23 10.19 23.54 -0.93
C VAL A 23 8.91 24.18 -0.43
N THR A 24 7.78 23.66 -0.86
CA THR A 24 6.48 24.01 -0.26
C THR A 24 6.39 23.33 1.09
N THR A 25 6.85 24.02 2.14
CA THR A 25 6.58 23.65 3.52
C THR A 25 5.10 23.87 3.79
N TYR A 26 4.34 22.80 3.83
CA TYR A 26 2.98 22.81 4.39
C TYR A 26 3.08 23.02 5.91
N HIS A 27 3.08 24.27 6.35
CA HIS A 27 2.71 24.64 7.70
C HIS A 27 1.18 24.74 7.82
N GLY A 28 0.52 23.61 7.78
CA GLY A 28 -0.81 23.45 8.32
C GLY A 28 -0.68 23.15 9.81
N SER A 29 -0.76 24.17 10.66
CA SER A 29 -1.01 23.97 12.08
C SER A 29 -2.42 23.39 12.23
N ALA A 30 -2.53 22.06 12.11
CA ALA A 30 -3.71 21.35 12.57
C ALA A 30 -3.78 21.59 14.08
N HIS A 31 -4.76 22.36 14.52
CA HIS A 31 -5.19 22.37 15.90
C HIS A 31 -5.53 20.93 16.27
N VAL A 32 -4.58 20.23 16.87
CA VAL A 32 -4.85 19.00 17.62
C VAL A 32 -5.70 19.47 18.81
N SER A 33 -7.01 19.45 18.63
CA SER A 33 -7.94 19.56 19.73
C SER A 33 -7.60 18.39 20.66
N ARG A 34 -7.01 18.70 21.83
CA ARG A 34 -6.89 17.79 22.97
C ARG A 34 -8.31 17.50 23.49
N VAL A 35 -9.10 16.83 22.68
CA VAL A 35 -10.32 16.19 23.14
C VAL A 35 -9.83 15.01 23.96
N GLY A 36 -10.06 15.03 25.26
CA GLY A 36 -9.81 13.89 26.12
C GLY A 36 -10.53 12.69 25.47
N MET A 37 -9.77 11.73 24.93
CA MET A 37 -10.31 10.61 24.19
C MET A 37 -11.07 9.72 25.17
N ARG A 38 -12.38 9.90 25.25
CA ARG A 38 -13.28 9.02 26.01
C ARG A 38 -13.36 7.67 25.28
N GLY A 39 -13.70 6.63 26.01
CA GLY A 39 -13.89 5.29 25.43
C GLY A 39 -14.82 5.35 24.20
N SER A 40 -14.43 4.68 23.11
CA SER A 40 -15.19 4.61 21.86
C SER A 40 -15.75 3.20 21.63
N GLU A 41 -16.81 3.09 20.85
CA GLU A 41 -17.34 1.77 20.46
C GLU A 41 -16.34 1.02 19.56
N VAL A 42 -15.68 1.74 18.64
CA VAL A 42 -14.71 1.18 17.70
C VAL A 42 -13.46 2.07 17.60
N LEU A 43 -12.29 1.46 17.67
CA LEU A 43 -11.03 2.09 17.31
C LEU A 43 -10.48 1.47 16.03
N ILE A 44 -10.24 2.28 15.01
CA ILE A 44 -9.62 1.88 13.75
C ILE A 44 -8.14 2.30 13.79
N ILE A 45 -7.23 1.32 13.72
CA ILE A 45 -5.79 1.56 13.70
C ILE A 45 -5.28 1.46 12.27
N GLY A 46 -4.94 2.61 11.70
CA GLY A 46 -4.49 2.80 10.32
C GLY A 46 -5.48 3.61 9.50
N ALA A 47 -5.03 4.77 9.02
CA ALA A 47 -5.79 5.73 8.21
C ALA A 47 -5.45 5.62 6.70
N GLY A 48 -5.21 4.42 6.21
CA GLY A 48 -5.12 4.09 4.80
C GLY A 48 -6.48 3.72 4.19
N PRO A 49 -6.52 3.27 2.92
CA PRO A 49 -7.77 3.00 2.19
C PRO A 49 -8.76 2.10 2.94
N TYR A 50 -8.27 1.09 3.67
CA TYR A 50 -9.13 0.19 4.43
C TYR A 50 -9.72 0.84 5.67
N GLY A 51 -8.90 1.55 6.46
CA GLY A 51 -9.39 2.23 7.66
C GLY A 51 -10.38 3.34 7.33
N LEU A 52 -10.08 4.15 6.31
CA LEU A 52 -10.96 5.20 5.82
C LEU A 52 -12.29 4.65 5.32
N SER A 53 -12.25 3.56 4.52
CA SER A 53 -13.49 2.93 4.04
C SER A 53 -14.33 2.33 5.17
N VAL A 54 -13.71 1.67 6.17
CA VAL A 54 -14.45 1.16 7.33
C VAL A 54 -15.10 2.30 8.12
N SER A 55 -14.38 3.42 8.31
CA SER A 55 -14.88 4.62 8.99
C SER A 55 -16.15 5.16 8.32
N THR A 56 -16.14 5.36 6.99
CA THR A 56 -17.33 5.86 6.27
C THR A 56 -18.54 4.95 6.43
N HIS A 57 -18.33 3.63 6.44
CA HIS A 57 -19.40 2.66 6.64
C HIS A 57 -19.92 2.60 8.09
N LEU A 58 -19.08 2.86 9.10
CA LEU A 58 -19.50 3.00 10.50
C LEU A 58 -20.26 4.32 10.70
N ARG A 59 -19.74 5.44 10.18
CA ARG A 59 -20.39 6.75 10.20
C ARG A 59 -21.80 6.69 9.56
N GLY A 60 -21.91 6.04 8.41
CA GLY A 60 -23.21 5.83 7.74
C GLY A 60 -24.20 4.98 8.53
N ARG A 61 -23.78 4.35 9.64
CA ARG A 61 -24.64 3.58 10.57
C ARG A 61 -24.80 4.25 11.94
N GLY A 62 -24.25 5.45 12.12
CA GLY A 62 -24.27 6.18 13.39
C GLY A 62 -23.47 5.50 14.50
N ILE A 63 -22.46 4.70 14.16
CA ILE A 63 -21.58 4.04 15.14
C ILE A 63 -20.43 4.98 15.51
N ASP A 64 -20.31 5.26 16.82
CA ASP A 64 -19.21 6.02 17.36
C ASP A 64 -17.87 5.29 17.15
N HIS A 65 -16.89 5.98 16.57
CA HIS A 65 -15.58 5.39 16.28
C HIS A 65 -14.50 6.44 16.15
N LEU A 66 -13.28 6.03 16.42
CA LEU A 66 -12.06 6.82 16.23
C LEU A 66 -11.22 6.20 15.12
N VAL A 67 -10.57 7.03 14.31
CA VAL A 67 -9.57 6.61 13.32
C VAL A 67 -8.23 7.20 13.73
N VAL A 68 -7.24 6.34 13.93
CA VAL A 68 -5.90 6.73 14.33
C VAL A 68 -4.85 6.27 13.33
N GLY A 69 -3.81 7.10 13.17
CA GLY A 69 -2.67 6.86 12.28
C GLY A 69 -2.55 7.95 11.22
N ARG A 70 -1.34 8.10 10.68
CA ARG A 70 -1.04 9.07 9.63
C ARG A 70 -1.91 8.84 8.39
N PRO A 71 -2.71 9.83 7.96
CA PRO A 71 -3.56 9.71 6.78
C PRO A 71 -2.74 9.33 5.54
N MET A 72 -3.07 8.19 4.93
CA MET A 72 -2.37 7.63 3.76
C MET A 72 -0.85 7.44 3.95
N GLY A 73 -0.35 7.30 5.20
CA GLY A 73 1.07 7.33 5.52
C GLY A 73 1.93 6.37 4.70
N THR A 74 1.52 5.09 4.52
CA THR A 74 2.27 4.15 3.66
C THR A 74 2.39 4.64 2.21
N TRP A 75 1.36 5.31 1.69
CA TRP A 75 1.34 5.81 0.31
C TRP A 75 2.19 7.07 0.14
N ARG A 76 2.23 7.95 1.16
CA ARG A 76 3.01 9.18 1.14
C ARG A 76 4.49 8.97 1.41
N ASP A 77 4.79 8.08 2.38
CA ASP A 77 6.13 7.99 2.96
C ASP A 77 6.93 6.78 2.45
N HIS A 78 6.27 5.84 1.75
CA HIS A 78 6.87 4.55 1.40
C HIS A 78 6.56 4.10 -0.03
N MET A 79 5.93 4.94 -0.84
CA MET A 79 5.76 4.68 -2.26
C MET A 79 6.68 5.58 -3.07
N PRO A 80 7.27 5.07 -4.15
CA PRO A 80 8.21 5.83 -4.97
C PRO A 80 7.56 7.06 -5.62
N ALA A 81 8.24 8.20 -5.57
CA ALA A 81 7.88 9.36 -6.36
C ALA A 81 7.91 9.01 -7.87
N GLY A 82 6.93 9.49 -8.62
CA GLY A 82 6.78 9.20 -10.04
C GLY A 82 6.26 7.79 -10.36
N MET A 83 5.84 7.01 -9.36
CA MET A 83 5.21 5.73 -9.62
C MET A 83 3.75 5.89 -10.10
N TYR A 84 3.28 4.88 -10.83
CA TYR A 84 1.87 4.72 -11.21
C TYR A 84 1.25 3.53 -10.50
N LEU A 85 -0.01 3.66 -10.08
CA LEU A 85 -0.72 2.55 -9.46
C LEU A 85 -0.94 1.43 -10.47
N LYS A 86 -0.60 0.20 -10.06
CA LYS A 86 -0.79 -0.98 -10.91
C LYS A 86 -2.25 -1.26 -11.24
N SER A 87 -3.16 -0.97 -10.32
CA SER A 87 -4.59 -1.15 -10.52
C SER A 87 -5.13 -0.08 -11.46
N GLU A 88 -6.07 -0.49 -12.32
CA GLU A 88 -6.83 0.45 -13.14
C GLU A 88 -7.57 1.47 -12.25
N PRO A 89 -7.83 2.70 -12.73
CA PRO A 89 -8.49 3.74 -11.93
C PRO A 89 -9.78 3.25 -11.26
N TYR A 90 -10.66 2.58 -11.99
CA TYR A 90 -11.91 2.01 -11.45
C TYR A 90 -11.71 0.90 -10.40
N GLY A 91 -10.51 0.35 -10.27
CA GLY A 91 -10.09 -0.63 -9.24
C GLY A 91 -9.41 0.02 -8.04
N THR A 92 -9.29 1.34 -8.03
CA THR A 92 -8.57 2.13 -7.03
C THR A 92 -9.50 2.89 -6.09
N ASP A 93 -10.82 2.82 -6.33
CA ASP A 93 -11.83 3.46 -5.50
C ASP A 93 -11.82 2.93 -4.07
N MET A 94 -11.92 3.83 -3.12
CA MET A 94 -12.21 3.51 -1.72
C MET A 94 -13.71 3.29 -1.54
N SER A 95 -14.08 2.27 -0.75
CA SER A 95 -15.50 1.93 -0.51
C SER A 95 -16.18 2.98 0.38
N CYS A 96 -17.32 3.49 -0.09
CA CYS A 96 -18.19 4.40 0.64
C CYS A 96 -19.65 3.96 0.50
N PRO A 97 -20.50 4.12 1.53
CA PRO A 97 -21.93 3.82 1.41
C PRO A 97 -22.70 4.86 0.57
N GLN A 98 -22.20 6.10 0.47
CA GLN A 98 -22.79 7.13 -0.37
C GLN A 98 -22.25 7.03 -1.81
N PRO A 99 -23.07 7.23 -2.83
CA PRO A 99 -22.59 7.31 -4.23
C PRO A 99 -21.82 8.61 -4.49
N GLY A 100 -20.95 8.59 -5.52
CA GLY A 100 -20.26 9.79 -5.98
C GLY A 100 -18.95 10.11 -5.24
N TYR A 101 -18.49 9.25 -4.34
CA TYR A 101 -17.21 9.38 -3.65
C TYR A 101 -16.15 8.38 -4.17
N ASP A 102 -16.36 7.84 -5.35
CA ASP A 102 -15.38 7.10 -6.12
C ASP A 102 -14.46 8.05 -6.91
N LEU A 103 -13.49 7.50 -7.59
CA LEU A 103 -12.52 8.28 -8.38
C LEU A 103 -13.20 9.05 -9.54
N GLU A 104 -14.29 8.50 -10.09
CA GLU A 104 -15.09 9.19 -11.13
C GLU A 104 -15.83 10.39 -10.54
N GLY A 105 -16.40 10.25 -9.34
CA GLY A 105 -17.04 11.34 -8.60
C GLY A 105 -16.05 12.47 -8.26
N TYR A 106 -14.85 12.12 -7.80
CA TYR A 106 -13.75 13.05 -7.58
C TYR A 106 -13.38 13.81 -8.86
N SER A 107 -13.14 13.08 -9.96
CA SER A 107 -12.81 13.69 -11.25
C SER A 107 -13.86 14.70 -11.69
N ARG A 108 -15.13 14.35 -11.50
CA ARG A 108 -16.27 15.21 -11.84
C ARG A 108 -16.35 16.45 -10.98
N SER A 109 -16.12 16.32 -9.66
CA SER A 109 -16.20 17.45 -8.72
C SER A 109 -15.06 18.45 -8.91
N GLU A 110 -13.86 17.96 -9.26
CA GLU A 110 -12.66 18.80 -9.42
C GLU A 110 -12.37 19.18 -10.88
N GLY A 111 -13.23 18.77 -11.83
CA GLY A 111 -13.05 19.06 -13.26
C GLY A 111 -11.84 18.38 -13.89
N ILE A 112 -11.40 17.25 -13.34
CA ILE A 112 -10.22 16.52 -13.79
C ILE A 112 -10.62 15.60 -14.95
N THR A 113 -9.81 15.60 -16.01
CA THR A 113 -9.95 14.70 -17.17
C THR A 113 -8.78 13.71 -17.21
N GLY A 114 -8.92 12.63 -17.99
CA GLY A 114 -7.83 11.66 -18.20
C GLY A 114 -7.76 10.52 -17.16
N ILE A 115 -8.66 10.49 -16.19
CA ILE A 115 -8.80 9.32 -15.30
C ILE A 115 -9.74 8.31 -15.97
N GLU A 116 -9.24 7.62 -16.96
CA GLU A 116 -10.03 6.68 -17.76
C GLU A 116 -9.50 5.25 -17.62
N ARG A 117 -10.35 4.30 -18.00
CA ARG A 117 -9.95 2.90 -18.08
C ARG A 117 -8.83 2.73 -19.12
N GLY A 118 -7.77 2.00 -18.72
CA GLY A 118 -6.58 1.80 -19.56
C GLY A 118 -5.59 2.97 -19.52
N THR A 119 -5.78 3.93 -18.60
CA THR A 119 -4.83 5.02 -18.33
C THR A 119 -4.15 4.75 -16.99
N PRO A 120 -2.82 4.73 -16.92
CA PRO A 120 -2.10 4.60 -15.65
C PRO A 120 -2.44 5.77 -14.71
N LEU A 121 -2.75 5.46 -13.44
CA LEU A 121 -3.06 6.46 -12.43
C LEU A 121 -1.78 6.85 -11.69
N PRO A 122 -1.30 8.12 -11.77
CA PRO A 122 -0.18 8.59 -10.97
C PRO A 122 -0.45 8.48 -9.47
N LEU A 123 0.60 8.26 -8.68
CA LEU A 123 0.52 8.23 -7.22
C LEU A 123 -0.03 9.53 -6.66
N GLU A 124 0.45 10.67 -7.16
CA GLU A 124 0.04 12.00 -6.73
C GLU A 124 -1.47 12.20 -6.93
N GLN A 125 -1.99 11.83 -8.09
CA GLN A 125 -3.43 11.95 -8.38
C GLN A 125 -4.29 11.03 -7.50
N PHE A 126 -3.77 9.85 -7.12
CA PHE A 126 -4.43 8.99 -6.15
C PHE A 126 -4.42 9.60 -4.74
N LEU A 127 -3.34 10.28 -4.36
CA LEU A 127 -3.23 10.97 -3.07
C LEU A 127 -4.18 12.19 -3.01
N ASP A 128 -4.30 12.95 -4.10
CA ASP A 128 -5.27 14.05 -4.19
C ASP A 128 -6.72 13.56 -4.03
N TYR A 129 -7.05 12.44 -4.70
CA TYR A 129 -8.34 11.76 -4.48
C TYR A 129 -8.53 11.34 -3.01
N ALA A 130 -7.50 10.79 -2.39
CA ALA A 130 -7.58 10.37 -0.99
C ALA A 130 -7.76 11.56 -0.04
N ASP A 131 -7.10 12.68 -0.28
CA ASP A 131 -7.26 13.92 0.49
C ASP A 131 -8.67 14.50 0.35
N TRP A 132 -9.19 14.53 -0.86
CA TRP A 132 -10.57 14.90 -1.12
C TRP A 132 -11.55 13.98 -0.37
N TYR A 133 -11.35 12.66 -0.43
CA TYR A 133 -12.16 11.67 0.27
C TYR A 133 -12.13 11.87 1.79
N ILE A 134 -10.94 12.09 2.36
CA ILE A 134 -10.75 12.34 3.81
C ILE A 134 -11.49 13.62 4.22
N LYS A 135 -11.28 14.71 3.50
CA LYS A 135 -11.89 16.01 3.78
C LYS A 135 -13.42 15.93 3.78
N GLN A 136 -14.00 15.17 2.86
CA GLN A 136 -15.45 15.06 2.72
C GLN A 136 -16.09 14.08 3.73
N LEU A 137 -15.41 12.98 4.05
CA LEU A 137 -16.04 11.85 4.70
C LEU A 137 -15.45 11.47 6.07
N VAL A 138 -14.17 11.73 6.30
CA VAL A 138 -13.44 11.30 7.51
C VAL A 138 -12.51 12.41 8.01
N PRO A 139 -13.03 13.63 8.27
CA PRO A 139 -12.17 14.78 8.63
C PRO A 139 -11.49 14.62 10.00
N ASP A 140 -11.99 13.73 10.86
CA ASP A 140 -11.57 13.60 12.26
C ASP A 140 -10.52 12.49 12.45
N VAL A 141 -9.59 12.31 11.49
CA VAL A 141 -8.47 11.36 11.64
C VAL A 141 -7.44 11.93 12.61
N SER A 142 -7.07 11.15 13.63
CA SER A 142 -6.01 11.51 14.58
C SER A 142 -4.67 10.92 14.14
N ASP A 143 -3.69 11.78 13.82
CA ASP A 143 -2.35 11.34 13.41
C ASP A 143 -1.50 10.96 14.64
N VAL A 144 -1.86 9.86 15.28
CA VAL A 144 -1.15 9.27 16.42
C VAL A 144 -0.79 7.82 16.16
N THR A 145 0.32 7.36 16.71
CA THR A 145 0.82 6.00 16.51
C THR A 145 0.47 5.10 17.69
N ALA A 146 -0.28 4.02 17.44
CA ALA A 146 -0.54 2.99 18.45
C ALA A 146 0.75 2.22 18.78
N THR A 147 1.04 2.09 20.07
CA THR A 147 2.25 1.44 20.59
C THR A 147 1.96 0.12 21.30
N GLU A 148 0.74 -0.07 21.81
CA GLU A 148 0.34 -1.30 22.47
C GLU A 148 -1.18 -1.49 22.43
N ILE A 149 -1.63 -2.75 22.30
CA ILE A 149 -3.04 -3.13 22.34
C ILE A 149 -3.23 -4.20 23.40
N LEU A 150 -3.89 -3.87 24.50
CA LEU A 150 -4.19 -4.78 25.58
C LEU A 150 -5.66 -5.21 25.55
N ALA A 151 -5.91 -6.51 25.69
CA ALA A 151 -7.27 -6.99 25.93
C ALA A 151 -7.63 -6.69 27.39
N VAL A 152 -8.76 -6.03 27.60
CA VAL A 152 -9.31 -5.70 28.92
C VAL A 152 -10.73 -6.23 29.04
N ASN A 153 -11.30 -6.17 30.24
CA ASN A 153 -12.70 -6.57 30.42
C ASN A 153 -13.63 -5.71 29.56
N GLY A 154 -14.37 -6.37 28.67
CA GLY A 154 -15.33 -5.71 27.75
C GLY A 154 -14.74 -5.10 26.46
N GLY A 155 -13.43 -5.27 26.18
CA GLY A 155 -12.83 -4.72 24.96
C GLY A 155 -11.31 -4.67 24.98
N PHE A 156 -10.79 -3.51 24.56
CA PHE A 156 -9.36 -3.27 24.39
C PHE A 156 -8.98 -1.90 24.96
N ARG A 157 -7.78 -1.81 25.53
CA ARG A 157 -7.09 -0.57 25.83
C ARG A 157 -5.92 -0.42 24.88
N VAL A 158 -5.85 0.71 24.18
CA VAL A 158 -4.80 1.00 23.22
C VAL A 158 -3.98 2.19 23.70
N ALA A 159 -2.67 2.00 23.80
CA ALA A 159 -1.72 3.06 24.12
C ALA A 159 -1.16 3.67 22.83
N PHE A 160 -0.75 4.93 22.91
CA PHE A 160 -0.17 5.71 21.82
C PHE A 160 1.16 6.32 22.24
N ALA A 161 2.01 6.68 21.25
CA ALA A 161 3.29 7.32 21.51
C ALA A 161 3.12 8.70 22.16
N ASP A 162 2.19 9.51 21.61
CA ASP A 162 2.07 10.93 21.94
C ASP A 162 0.62 11.34 22.30
N ALA A 163 -0.19 10.40 22.80
CA ALA A 163 -1.57 10.67 23.21
C ALA A 163 -2.00 9.78 24.37
N GLU A 164 -3.06 10.18 25.06
CA GLU A 164 -3.67 9.41 26.14
C GLU A 164 -4.23 8.07 25.60
N PRO A 165 -4.12 6.99 26.38
CA PRO A 165 -4.68 5.69 26.01
C PRO A 165 -6.20 5.74 25.84
N VAL A 166 -6.71 5.00 24.86
CA VAL A 166 -8.14 4.87 24.57
C VAL A 166 -8.63 3.46 24.88
N THR A 167 -9.83 3.37 25.44
CA THR A 167 -10.56 2.08 25.54
C THR A 167 -11.59 1.99 24.41
N ALA A 168 -11.68 0.82 23.77
CA ALA A 168 -12.68 0.57 22.74
C ALA A 168 -13.24 -0.84 22.88
N ARG A 169 -14.52 -1.04 22.58
CA ARG A 169 -15.15 -2.38 22.57
C ARG A 169 -14.62 -3.24 21.42
N SER A 170 -14.30 -2.60 20.31
CA SER A 170 -13.77 -3.27 19.13
C SER A 170 -12.57 -2.52 18.57
N VAL A 171 -11.60 -3.28 18.05
CA VAL A 171 -10.43 -2.72 17.35
C VAL A 171 -10.37 -3.28 15.94
N VAL A 172 -10.19 -2.39 14.95
CA VAL A 172 -10.00 -2.75 13.55
C VAL A 172 -8.54 -2.48 13.15
N MET A 173 -7.82 -3.55 12.85
CA MET A 173 -6.44 -3.51 12.40
C MET A 173 -6.39 -3.24 10.89
N ALA A 174 -6.14 -1.98 10.50
CA ALA A 174 -6.04 -1.52 9.11
C ALA A 174 -4.63 -1.03 8.76
N THR A 175 -3.61 -1.66 9.32
CA THR A 175 -2.20 -1.20 9.40
C THR A 175 -1.39 -1.42 8.12
N GLY A 176 -2.03 -1.80 7.02
CA GLY A 176 -1.41 -1.90 5.70
C GLY A 176 -0.41 -3.06 5.56
N VAL A 177 0.54 -2.92 4.65
CA VAL A 177 1.51 -3.97 4.29
C VAL A 177 2.91 -3.74 4.87
N ARG A 178 3.23 -2.51 5.26
CA ARG A 178 4.58 -2.12 5.67
C ARG A 178 5.21 -3.03 6.73
N PRO A 179 4.51 -3.47 7.80
CA PRO A 179 5.11 -4.36 8.81
C PRO A 179 5.56 -5.72 8.24
N TYR A 180 5.09 -6.10 7.07
CA TYR A 180 5.26 -7.44 6.49
C TYR A 180 6.28 -7.50 5.35
N PHE A 181 7.08 -6.43 5.12
CA PHE A 181 8.14 -6.47 4.11
C PHE A 181 9.08 -7.67 4.35
N TYR A 182 9.60 -8.25 3.28
CA TYR A 182 10.40 -9.47 3.39
C TYR A 182 11.73 -9.32 2.66
N ILE A 183 12.82 -9.35 3.41
CA ILE A 183 14.18 -9.52 2.88
C ILE A 183 14.53 -11.01 3.03
N PRO A 184 14.92 -11.71 1.94
CA PRO A 184 15.34 -13.10 1.98
C PRO A 184 16.55 -13.32 2.91
N THR A 185 16.64 -14.52 3.48
CA THR A 185 17.73 -14.90 4.38
C THR A 185 19.10 -14.81 3.70
N GLU A 186 19.14 -15.03 2.40
CA GLU A 186 20.34 -14.90 1.55
C GLU A 186 20.89 -13.48 1.50
N LEU A 187 20.09 -12.48 1.82
CA LEU A 187 20.45 -11.06 1.87
C LEU A 187 20.51 -10.50 3.29
N ALA A 188 19.92 -11.20 4.28
CA ALA A 188 19.71 -10.69 5.64
C ALA A 188 21.02 -10.46 6.42
N GLY A 189 22.13 -11.04 5.99
CA GLY A 189 23.45 -10.85 6.60
C GLY A 189 24.22 -9.62 6.11
N LEU A 190 23.70 -8.89 5.11
CA LEU A 190 24.34 -7.68 4.60
C LEU A 190 24.13 -6.50 5.56
N PRO A 191 25.11 -5.58 5.65
CA PRO A 191 24.95 -4.30 6.32
C PRO A 191 23.74 -3.52 5.77
N PRO A 192 22.99 -2.79 6.62
CA PRO A 192 21.79 -2.05 6.20
C PRO A 192 22.04 -1.01 5.09
N GLU A 193 23.24 -0.47 5.00
CA GLU A 193 23.66 0.48 3.97
C GLU A 193 23.87 -0.16 2.59
N LEU A 194 24.01 -1.48 2.52
CA LEU A 194 24.22 -2.24 1.29
C LEU A 194 22.96 -2.96 0.78
N VAL A 195 21.92 -3.07 1.63
CA VAL A 195 20.65 -3.73 1.27
C VAL A 195 19.47 -2.95 1.80
N SER A 196 18.44 -2.82 0.97
CA SER A 196 17.15 -2.22 1.35
C SER A 196 16.00 -3.02 0.76
N HIS A 197 14.77 -2.74 1.21
CA HIS A 197 13.58 -3.25 0.56
C HIS A 197 12.97 -2.16 -0.33
N THR A 198 12.18 -2.52 -1.35
CA THR A 198 11.51 -1.53 -2.23
C THR A 198 10.62 -0.55 -1.48
N ILE A 199 10.12 -0.91 -0.29
CA ILE A 199 9.30 -0.03 0.55
C ILE A 199 10.10 1.07 1.27
N ASP A 200 11.43 0.96 1.29
CA ASP A 200 12.33 1.93 1.90
C ASP A 200 12.78 3.00 0.87
N GLN A 201 12.42 2.83 -0.40
CA GLN A 201 12.85 3.68 -1.49
C GLN A 201 11.72 4.57 -1.99
N THR A 202 11.80 5.86 -1.68
CA THR A 202 10.87 6.89 -2.17
C THR A 202 11.47 7.75 -3.28
N HIS A 203 12.80 7.90 -3.28
CA HIS A 203 13.59 8.60 -4.29
C HIS A 203 14.77 7.74 -4.73
N PHE A 204 15.32 7.99 -5.91
CA PHE A 204 16.35 7.14 -6.51
C PHE A 204 17.62 7.88 -6.89
N ASP A 205 17.73 9.19 -6.65
CA ASP A 205 18.90 10.02 -6.99
C ASP A 205 20.21 9.52 -6.36
N GLN A 206 20.12 8.88 -5.17
CA GLN A 206 21.27 8.27 -4.49
C GLN A 206 21.89 7.10 -5.28
N PHE A 207 21.20 6.58 -6.28
CA PHE A 207 21.69 5.48 -7.13
C PHE A 207 22.30 5.96 -8.44
N ARG A 208 22.36 7.26 -8.71
CA ARG A 208 22.99 7.82 -9.91
C ARG A 208 24.44 7.36 -10.03
N GLY A 209 24.78 6.76 -11.18
CA GLY A 209 26.10 6.21 -11.46
C GLY A 209 26.46 4.96 -10.67
N ARG A 210 25.51 4.37 -9.91
CA ARG A 210 25.72 3.14 -9.13
C ARG A 210 25.10 1.93 -9.84
N ARG A 211 25.74 0.77 -9.68
CA ARG A 211 25.19 -0.53 -10.09
C ARG A 211 24.28 -1.06 -8.99
N VAL A 212 23.03 -1.29 -9.32
CA VAL A 212 22.00 -1.71 -8.35
C VAL A 212 21.35 -3.01 -8.79
N ALA A 213 21.49 -4.05 -7.96
CA ALA A 213 20.75 -5.30 -8.17
C ALA A 213 19.35 -5.20 -7.53
N ILE A 214 18.31 -5.42 -8.32
CA ILE A 214 16.94 -5.53 -7.84
C ILE A 214 16.54 -7.00 -7.82
N VAL A 215 16.31 -7.57 -6.64
CA VAL A 215 15.98 -8.99 -6.47
C VAL A 215 14.48 -9.18 -6.39
N GLY A 216 13.88 -9.70 -7.46
CA GLY A 216 12.43 -9.94 -7.54
C GLY A 216 11.90 -9.85 -8.97
N GLY A 217 10.64 -10.23 -9.17
CA GLY A 217 9.98 -10.19 -10.49
C GLY A 217 8.54 -9.67 -10.41
N GLY A 218 8.17 -9.05 -9.29
CA GLY A 218 6.86 -8.44 -9.10
C GLY A 218 6.82 -6.96 -9.53
N SER A 219 5.63 -6.35 -9.46
CA SER A 219 5.42 -4.96 -9.89
C SER A 219 6.39 -3.99 -9.23
N SER A 220 6.58 -4.11 -7.91
CA SER A 220 7.52 -3.21 -7.19
C SER A 220 8.97 -3.36 -7.66
N ALA A 221 9.43 -4.60 -7.93
CA ALA A 221 10.78 -4.81 -8.45
C ALA A 221 10.95 -4.19 -9.85
N LEU A 222 9.97 -4.36 -10.73
CA LEU A 222 9.98 -3.81 -12.09
C LEU A 222 9.89 -2.28 -12.08
N GLU A 223 9.03 -1.71 -11.24
CA GLU A 223 8.93 -0.25 -11.04
C GLU A 223 10.26 0.31 -10.52
N THR A 224 10.81 -0.30 -9.47
CA THR A 224 12.11 0.10 -8.90
C THR A 224 13.22 0.05 -9.93
N ALA A 225 13.28 -0.98 -10.77
CA ALA A 225 14.29 -1.10 -11.81
C ALA A 225 14.18 0.03 -12.85
N ALA A 226 12.96 0.38 -13.26
CA ALA A 226 12.72 1.52 -14.15
C ALA A 226 13.16 2.83 -13.50
N LEU A 227 12.78 3.09 -12.26
CA LEU A 227 13.06 4.34 -11.55
C LEU A 227 14.56 4.50 -11.23
N VAL A 228 15.27 3.41 -10.88
CA VAL A 228 16.75 3.43 -10.72
C VAL A 228 17.43 3.82 -12.04
N HIS A 229 17.01 3.21 -13.16
CA HIS A 229 17.55 3.54 -14.48
C HIS A 229 17.27 5.00 -14.85
N GLU A 230 16.05 5.47 -14.68
CA GLU A 230 15.63 6.84 -14.98
C GLU A 230 16.37 7.89 -14.13
N ALA A 231 16.75 7.54 -12.91
CA ALA A 231 17.60 8.36 -12.05
C ALA A 231 19.09 8.35 -12.46
N GLY A 232 19.46 7.57 -13.48
CA GLY A 232 20.83 7.45 -13.98
C GLY A 232 21.67 6.38 -13.27
N GLY A 233 21.04 5.42 -12.59
CA GLY A 233 21.67 4.22 -12.06
C GLY A 233 21.69 3.08 -13.09
N GLU A 234 22.57 2.11 -12.90
CA GLU A 234 22.63 0.87 -13.68
C GLU A 234 21.82 -0.23 -12.96
N ALA A 235 20.57 -0.41 -13.40
CA ALA A 235 19.67 -1.38 -12.81
C ALA A 235 19.86 -2.79 -13.40
N GLN A 236 19.99 -3.79 -12.54
CA GLN A 236 20.08 -5.19 -12.89
C GLN A 236 19.03 -6.01 -12.15
N LEU A 237 18.10 -6.62 -12.88
CA LEU A 237 16.96 -7.35 -12.30
C LEU A 237 17.28 -8.83 -12.19
N VAL A 238 17.34 -9.34 -10.96
CA VAL A 238 17.60 -10.77 -10.68
C VAL A 238 16.26 -11.46 -10.33
N MET A 239 15.85 -12.43 -11.15
CA MET A 239 14.56 -13.09 -10.98
C MET A 239 14.59 -14.60 -11.28
N ARG A 240 13.84 -15.37 -10.48
CA ARG A 240 13.75 -16.83 -10.60
C ARG A 240 12.89 -17.29 -11.76
N SER A 241 11.94 -16.47 -12.22
CA SER A 241 11.08 -16.77 -13.36
C SER A 241 11.84 -16.66 -14.68
N ALA A 242 11.25 -17.18 -15.75
CA ALA A 242 11.83 -17.15 -17.10
C ALA A 242 11.89 -15.72 -17.71
N GLY A 243 11.28 -14.76 -17.06
CA GLY A 243 11.21 -13.36 -17.44
C GLY A 243 10.07 -12.65 -16.75
N PRO A 244 9.94 -11.34 -16.93
CA PRO A 244 8.79 -10.57 -16.44
C PRO A 244 7.49 -11.05 -17.07
N VAL A 245 6.42 -11.08 -16.28
CA VAL A 245 5.06 -11.29 -16.80
C VAL A 245 4.36 -9.94 -16.80
N TRP A 246 3.87 -9.52 -17.94
CA TRP A 246 3.22 -8.22 -18.12
C TRP A 246 1.70 -8.34 -18.13
N GLY A 247 1.03 -7.43 -17.47
CA GLY A 247 -0.40 -7.23 -17.60
C GLY A 247 -0.77 -6.71 -18.99
N THR A 248 -2.03 -6.82 -19.34
CA THR A 248 -2.58 -6.24 -20.57
C THR A 248 -3.26 -4.92 -20.26
N ARG A 249 -3.26 -4.00 -21.24
CA ARG A 249 -4.05 -2.78 -21.13
C ARG A 249 -5.54 -3.15 -21.09
N ALA A 250 -6.27 -2.58 -20.14
CA ALA A 250 -7.69 -2.81 -20.04
C ALA A 250 -8.42 -2.24 -21.27
N VAL A 251 -9.30 -3.06 -21.84
CA VAL A 251 -10.13 -2.63 -22.97
C VAL A 251 -11.42 -1.92 -22.50
N PRO A 252 -12.03 -1.06 -23.32
CA PRO A 252 -13.32 -0.46 -22.99
C PRO A 252 -14.36 -1.51 -22.63
N LEU A 253 -15.20 -1.22 -21.63
CA LEU A 253 -16.24 -2.14 -21.17
C LEU A 253 -17.41 -2.15 -22.17
N THR A 254 -17.59 -3.27 -22.88
CA THR A 254 -18.88 -3.57 -23.50
C THR A 254 -19.87 -4.09 -22.45
N PRO A 255 -21.20 -4.02 -22.66
CA PRO A 255 -22.19 -4.52 -21.71
C PRO A 255 -21.97 -5.98 -21.29
N LEU A 256 -21.53 -6.84 -22.20
CA LEU A 256 -21.19 -8.27 -21.94
C LEU A 256 -19.92 -8.42 -21.10
N VAL A 257 -18.93 -7.55 -21.29
CA VAL A 257 -17.67 -7.56 -20.54
C VAL A 257 -17.89 -7.04 -19.12
N ARG A 258 -18.83 -6.11 -18.89
CA ARG A 258 -19.20 -5.62 -17.56
C ARG A 258 -19.65 -6.72 -16.60
N ILE A 259 -20.34 -7.75 -17.10
CA ILE A 259 -20.81 -8.88 -16.28
C ILE A 259 -19.66 -9.82 -15.88
N ARG A 260 -18.63 -9.93 -16.70
CA ARG A 260 -17.49 -10.84 -16.51
C ARG A 260 -16.29 -10.22 -15.82
N ASN A 261 -16.17 -8.90 -15.82
CA ASN A 261 -15.01 -8.19 -15.29
C ASN A 261 -15.33 -7.56 -13.95
N ASN A 262 -14.43 -7.77 -13.04
CA ASN A 262 -14.45 -7.18 -11.72
C ASN A 262 -13.39 -6.06 -11.65
N LYS A 263 -13.47 -5.21 -10.61
CA LYS A 263 -12.52 -4.10 -10.35
C LYS A 263 -11.04 -4.52 -10.31
N LEU A 264 -10.73 -5.80 -10.15
CA LEU A 264 -9.36 -6.29 -9.96
C LEU A 264 -8.83 -7.21 -11.05
N CYS A 265 -9.68 -7.89 -11.77
CA CYS A 265 -9.24 -8.89 -12.73
C CYS A 265 -10.27 -9.13 -13.83
N GLU A 266 -9.81 -9.70 -14.92
CA GLU A 266 -10.62 -10.13 -16.05
C GLU A 266 -10.74 -11.66 -16.07
N GLY A 267 -11.92 -12.16 -16.45
CA GLY A 267 -12.14 -13.56 -16.65
C GLY A 267 -13.04 -14.26 -15.65
N TRP A 268 -13.40 -15.50 -15.96
CA TRP A 268 -14.44 -16.28 -15.26
C TRP A 268 -14.10 -16.66 -13.81
N LYS A 269 -12.80 -16.68 -13.44
CA LYS A 269 -12.35 -16.95 -12.06
C LYS A 269 -12.41 -15.72 -11.14
N CYS A 270 -12.60 -14.54 -11.70
CA CYS A 270 -12.62 -13.30 -10.93
C CYS A 270 -13.64 -13.25 -9.79
N PRO A 271 -14.88 -13.73 -9.97
CA PRO A 271 -15.84 -13.79 -8.88
C PRO A 271 -15.35 -14.60 -7.68
N LEU A 272 -14.59 -15.68 -7.91
CA LEU A 272 -14.01 -16.49 -6.84
C LEU A 272 -12.98 -15.69 -6.01
N TRP A 273 -12.13 -14.92 -6.66
CA TRP A 273 -11.07 -14.15 -5.99
C TRP A 273 -11.59 -12.90 -5.27
N ASN A 274 -12.75 -12.41 -5.67
CA ASN A 274 -13.36 -11.18 -5.16
C ASN A 274 -14.55 -11.41 -4.23
N SER A 275 -15.05 -12.64 -4.11
CA SER A 275 -16.11 -12.98 -3.18
C SER A 275 -15.53 -13.69 -1.94
N PRO A 276 -15.54 -13.05 -0.75
CA PRO A 276 -15.13 -13.72 0.48
C PRO A 276 -15.89 -15.03 0.73
N THR A 277 -17.16 -15.09 0.36
CA THR A 277 -17.99 -16.29 0.54
C THR A 277 -17.54 -17.42 -0.38
N ALA A 278 -17.35 -17.15 -1.67
CA ALA A 278 -16.88 -18.16 -2.63
C ALA A 278 -15.45 -18.61 -2.33
N PHE A 279 -14.56 -17.69 -1.99
CA PHE A 279 -13.18 -17.99 -1.66
C PHE A 279 -13.06 -18.95 -0.45
N ARG A 280 -13.93 -18.81 0.53
CA ARG A 280 -13.96 -19.67 1.74
C ARG A 280 -14.40 -21.12 1.46
N LEU A 281 -14.98 -21.41 0.31
CA LEU A 281 -15.31 -22.77 -0.10
C LEU A 281 -14.06 -23.57 -0.52
N LEU A 282 -12.95 -22.88 -0.81
CA LEU A 282 -11.68 -23.55 -1.11
C LEU A 282 -11.08 -24.20 0.14
N PRO A 283 -10.38 -25.35 0.01
CA PRO A 283 -9.60 -25.94 1.07
C PRO A 283 -8.61 -24.93 1.69
N GLN A 284 -8.33 -25.05 2.98
CA GLN A 284 -7.51 -24.08 3.70
C GLN A 284 -6.11 -23.89 3.10
N ASP A 285 -5.45 -24.99 2.72
CA ASP A 285 -4.10 -24.93 2.14
C ASP A 285 -4.09 -24.23 0.78
N MET A 286 -5.11 -24.50 -0.06
CA MET A 286 -5.32 -23.73 -1.28
C MET A 286 -5.52 -22.24 -1.00
N ARG A 287 -6.24 -21.87 0.06
CA ARG A 287 -6.46 -20.45 0.39
C ARG A 287 -5.16 -19.76 0.77
N VAL A 288 -4.26 -20.42 1.54
CA VAL A 288 -2.92 -19.87 1.87
C VAL A 288 -2.13 -19.62 0.59
N ASP A 289 -2.07 -20.61 -0.32
CA ASP A 289 -1.39 -20.46 -1.60
C ASP A 289 -2.01 -19.32 -2.42
N LYS A 290 -3.33 -19.31 -2.60
CA LYS A 290 -4.02 -18.32 -3.43
C LYS A 290 -3.98 -16.92 -2.84
N ALA A 291 -3.96 -16.77 -1.51
CA ALA A 291 -3.75 -15.48 -0.86
C ALA A 291 -2.39 -14.86 -1.22
N ARG A 292 -1.39 -15.69 -1.52
CA ARG A 292 -0.03 -15.25 -1.88
C ARG A 292 0.17 -15.07 -3.39
N THR A 293 -0.40 -15.96 -4.20
CA THR A 293 -0.04 -16.12 -5.61
C THR A 293 -1.03 -15.50 -6.59
N VAL A 294 -2.31 -15.42 -6.26
CA VAL A 294 -3.32 -14.84 -7.17
C VAL A 294 -3.08 -13.35 -7.35
N LEU A 295 -3.18 -12.88 -8.59
CA LEU A 295 -2.93 -11.49 -9.01
C LEU A 295 -1.48 -11.01 -8.81
N GLY A 296 -0.53 -11.92 -8.81
CA GLY A 296 0.90 -11.57 -8.77
C GLY A 296 1.81 -12.79 -8.91
N PRO A 297 3.11 -12.61 -9.13
CA PRO A 297 3.78 -11.39 -9.54
C PRO A 297 3.41 -11.03 -11.00
N LEU A 298 3.08 -9.76 -11.26
CA LEU A 298 2.68 -9.25 -12.56
C LEU A 298 3.09 -7.79 -12.68
N GLY A 299 3.89 -7.44 -13.68
CA GLY A 299 4.22 -6.06 -14.03
C GLY A 299 3.04 -5.36 -14.71
N ALA A 300 2.91 -4.07 -14.49
CA ALA A 300 1.95 -3.26 -15.24
C ALA A 300 2.39 -3.14 -16.72
N TRP A 301 1.44 -3.11 -17.64
CA TRP A 301 1.73 -3.09 -19.08
C TRP A 301 2.57 -1.86 -19.49
N TRP A 302 2.39 -0.71 -18.85
CA TRP A 302 3.12 0.53 -19.13
C TRP A 302 4.57 0.53 -18.63
N LEU A 303 4.96 -0.39 -17.74
CA LEU A 303 6.34 -0.56 -17.30
C LEU A 303 7.20 -1.29 -18.33
N ARG A 304 6.58 -2.06 -19.22
CA ARG A 304 7.30 -2.87 -20.18
C ARG A 304 8.31 -2.06 -21.03
N PRO A 305 7.92 -0.94 -21.69
CA PRO A 305 8.86 -0.13 -22.45
C PRO A 305 9.88 0.63 -21.59
N ARG A 306 9.65 0.79 -20.28
CA ARG A 306 10.56 1.42 -19.34
C ARG A 306 11.60 0.43 -18.76
N VAL A 307 11.39 -0.88 -18.92
CA VAL A 307 12.24 -1.93 -18.34
C VAL A 307 12.94 -2.75 -19.41
N GLU A 308 12.21 -3.41 -20.32
CA GLU A 308 12.80 -4.38 -21.26
C GLU A 308 13.95 -3.84 -22.12
N PRO A 309 13.92 -2.62 -22.66
CA PRO A 309 15.01 -2.13 -23.52
C PRO A 309 16.24 -1.62 -22.74
N VAL A 310 16.14 -1.37 -21.44
CA VAL A 310 17.17 -0.59 -20.69
C VAL A 310 17.70 -1.28 -19.43
N VAL A 311 16.98 -2.28 -18.90
CA VAL A 311 17.38 -3.00 -17.70
C VAL A 311 17.92 -4.38 -18.06
N GLU A 312 19.11 -4.73 -17.57
CA GLU A 312 19.62 -6.09 -17.69
C GLU A 312 18.80 -7.05 -16.84
N ILE A 313 18.19 -8.08 -17.46
CA ILE A 313 17.33 -9.04 -16.79
C ILE A 313 18.03 -10.39 -16.68
N LEU A 314 18.43 -10.78 -15.48
CA LEU A 314 18.96 -12.09 -15.13
C LEU A 314 17.81 -13.04 -14.79
N ALA A 315 17.17 -13.57 -15.83
CA ALA A 315 16.06 -14.50 -15.71
C ALA A 315 16.54 -15.89 -15.28
N LYS A 316 15.62 -16.72 -14.72
CA LYS A 316 15.91 -18.08 -14.21
C LYS A 316 17.09 -18.10 -13.24
N THR A 317 17.31 -17.01 -12.50
CA THR A 317 18.46 -16.80 -11.62
C THR A 317 17.99 -16.62 -10.19
N ALA A 318 18.52 -17.43 -9.27
CA ALA A 318 18.29 -17.35 -7.85
C ALA A 318 19.52 -16.76 -7.14
N VAL A 319 19.29 -15.90 -6.15
CA VAL A 319 20.35 -15.52 -5.20
C VAL A 319 20.52 -16.68 -4.22
N ARG A 320 21.75 -17.18 -4.04
CA ARG A 320 22.11 -18.25 -3.10
C ARG A 320 22.82 -17.71 -1.86
N GLY A 321 23.38 -16.50 -1.96
CA GLY A 321 24.06 -15.81 -0.88
C GLY A 321 24.46 -14.44 -1.31
N ALA A 322 24.89 -13.64 -0.35
CA ALA A 322 25.41 -12.31 -0.58
C ALA A 322 26.50 -12.00 0.47
N GLU A 323 27.57 -11.36 0.04
CA GLU A 323 28.66 -10.98 0.91
C GLU A 323 29.12 -9.54 0.60
N PRO A 324 29.58 -8.76 1.59
CA PRO A 324 30.22 -7.49 1.32
C PRO A 324 31.47 -7.67 0.46
N SER A 325 31.67 -6.81 -0.54
CA SER A 325 32.80 -6.84 -1.47
C SER A 325 33.27 -5.42 -1.75
N GLY A 326 34.41 -5.03 -1.16
CA GLY A 326 34.86 -3.64 -1.19
C GLY A 326 33.82 -2.71 -0.54
N SER A 327 33.38 -1.69 -1.29
CA SER A 327 32.30 -0.78 -0.86
C SER A 327 30.91 -1.23 -1.29
N GLY A 328 30.76 -2.41 -1.90
CA GLY A 328 29.52 -2.93 -2.44
C GLY A 328 29.21 -4.35 -1.98
N VAL A 329 28.52 -5.09 -2.83
CA VAL A 329 27.99 -6.44 -2.56
C VAL A 329 28.36 -7.37 -3.71
N ARG A 330 28.83 -8.55 -3.38
CA ARG A 330 28.87 -9.70 -4.28
C ARG A 330 27.69 -10.60 -4.02
N LEU A 331 26.81 -10.73 -5.00
CA LEU A 331 25.73 -11.73 -5.02
C LEU A 331 26.27 -13.05 -5.59
N LEU A 332 26.03 -14.14 -4.88
CA LEU A 332 26.26 -15.50 -5.36
C LEU A 332 24.97 -15.97 -6.04
N LEU A 333 25.07 -16.30 -7.31
CA LEU A 333 23.92 -16.58 -8.17
C LEU A 333 23.91 -18.04 -8.63
N ASP A 334 22.71 -18.57 -8.77
CA ASP A 334 22.43 -19.84 -9.43
C ASP A 334 21.52 -19.54 -10.62
N GLY A 335 22.13 -19.50 -11.78
CA GLY A 335 21.47 -19.13 -13.03
C GLY A 335 22.30 -19.41 -14.27
N PRO A 336 21.71 -19.32 -15.45
CA PRO A 336 22.38 -19.71 -16.69
C PRO A 336 23.45 -18.73 -17.18
N SER A 337 23.37 -17.44 -16.75
CA SER A 337 24.20 -16.38 -17.35
C SER A 337 25.49 -16.12 -16.58
N ARG A 338 25.45 -16.15 -15.27
CA ARG A 338 26.63 -15.88 -14.40
C ARG A 338 26.44 -16.46 -13.00
N SER A 339 27.54 -16.80 -12.34
CA SER A 339 27.55 -17.31 -10.96
C SER A 339 27.71 -16.23 -9.90
N ASN A 340 28.17 -15.03 -10.27
CA ASN A 340 28.38 -13.89 -9.37
C ASN A 340 27.89 -12.61 -10.03
N LEU A 341 27.56 -11.62 -9.19
CA LEU A 341 27.22 -10.27 -9.61
C LEU A 341 27.75 -9.28 -8.56
N ASP A 342 28.67 -8.42 -8.96
CA ASP A 342 29.19 -7.35 -8.10
C ASP A 342 28.42 -6.05 -8.35
N VAL A 343 27.82 -5.49 -7.30
CA VAL A 343 26.99 -4.28 -7.34
C VAL A 343 27.31 -3.35 -6.17
N ASP A 344 26.85 -2.12 -6.24
CA ASP A 344 27.08 -1.13 -5.19
C ASP A 344 25.95 -1.14 -4.15
N HIS A 345 24.76 -1.68 -4.50
CA HIS A 345 23.62 -1.81 -3.60
C HIS A 345 22.65 -2.90 -4.08
N VAL A 346 21.93 -3.49 -3.15
CA VAL A 346 20.86 -4.48 -3.43
C VAL A 346 19.52 -3.97 -2.94
N ILE A 347 18.51 -3.99 -3.81
CA ILE A 347 17.12 -3.68 -3.43
C ILE A 347 16.27 -4.96 -3.49
N ALA A 348 15.75 -5.37 -2.36
CA ALA A 348 14.86 -6.53 -2.26
C ALA A 348 13.44 -6.16 -2.72
N GLY A 349 13.10 -6.51 -3.97
CA GLY A 349 11.74 -6.46 -4.52
C GLY A 349 10.95 -7.74 -4.28
N THR A 350 11.09 -8.33 -3.10
CA THR A 350 10.65 -9.69 -2.75
C THR A 350 9.28 -9.74 -2.08
N GLY A 351 8.62 -8.57 -1.98
CA GLY A 351 7.26 -8.42 -1.54
C GLY A 351 7.07 -8.55 -0.03
N PHE A 352 5.89 -9.00 0.38
CA PHE A 352 5.44 -8.96 1.78
C PHE A 352 4.99 -10.35 2.22
N ARG A 353 5.32 -10.70 3.47
CA ARG A 353 4.90 -11.95 4.11
C ARG A 353 4.16 -11.63 5.40
N VAL A 354 2.85 -11.87 5.40
CA VAL A 354 2.04 -11.64 6.61
C VAL A 354 2.50 -12.56 7.73
N ASP A 355 2.85 -11.95 8.84
CA ASP A 355 3.21 -12.60 10.10
C ASP A 355 2.86 -11.66 11.26
N LEU A 356 1.95 -12.08 12.13
CA LEU A 356 1.50 -11.26 13.26
C LEU A 356 2.59 -11.02 14.31
N ALA A 357 3.64 -11.82 14.35
CA ALA A 357 4.79 -11.61 15.24
C ALA A 357 5.54 -10.30 14.90
N ARG A 358 5.38 -9.78 13.69
CA ARG A 358 5.99 -8.50 13.25
C ARG A 358 5.21 -7.26 13.69
N LEU A 359 4.04 -7.44 14.31
CA LEU A 359 3.24 -6.35 14.86
C LEU A 359 3.63 -6.12 16.32
N GLY A 360 4.68 -5.34 16.58
CA GLY A 360 5.26 -5.13 17.91
C GLY A 360 4.28 -4.55 18.95
N TYR A 361 3.22 -3.87 18.48
CA TYR A 361 2.14 -3.35 19.33
C TYR A 361 1.08 -4.40 19.72
N LEU A 362 1.16 -5.64 19.22
CA LEU A 362 0.38 -6.79 19.72
C LEU A 362 1.23 -7.60 20.71
N PRO A 363 0.99 -7.51 22.01
CA PRO A 363 1.68 -8.30 23.02
C PRO A 363 1.53 -9.81 22.75
N GLU A 364 2.49 -10.58 23.26
CA GLU A 364 2.55 -12.01 22.96
C GLU A 364 1.33 -12.77 23.49
N ASP A 365 0.83 -12.43 24.66
CA ASP A 365 -0.38 -13.02 25.26
C ASP A 365 -1.63 -12.79 24.41
N LEU A 366 -1.82 -11.57 23.88
CA LEU A 366 -2.92 -11.27 22.97
C LEU A 366 -2.71 -11.98 21.62
N ARG A 367 -1.48 -11.96 21.08
CA ARG A 367 -1.13 -12.59 19.82
C ARG A 367 -1.33 -14.11 19.86
N ALA A 368 -0.98 -14.78 20.98
CA ALA A 368 -1.16 -16.22 21.18
C ALA A 368 -2.64 -16.65 21.14
N ARG A 369 -3.57 -15.76 21.46
CA ARG A 369 -5.03 -16.00 21.39
C ARG A 369 -5.59 -15.87 19.97
N ILE A 370 -4.83 -15.33 19.02
CA ILE A 370 -5.23 -15.20 17.65
C ILE A 370 -4.79 -16.45 16.89
N ALA A 371 -5.75 -17.29 16.51
CA ALA A 371 -5.45 -18.45 15.68
C ALA A 371 -4.90 -18.00 14.32
N THR A 372 -3.83 -18.65 13.87
CA THR A 372 -3.18 -18.31 12.59
C THR A 372 -3.04 -19.54 11.70
N ARG A 373 -2.96 -19.31 10.37
CA ARG A 373 -2.58 -20.33 9.40
C ARG A 373 -1.69 -19.73 8.31
N GLY A 374 -0.50 -20.29 8.15
CA GLY A 374 0.49 -19.77 7.19
C GLY A 374 0.90 -18.32 7.44
N GLY A 375 0.89 -17.86 8.69
CA GLY A 375 1.16 -16.47 9.11
C GLY A 375 -0.07 -15.55 9.09
N TYR A 376 -1.18 -15.95 8.47
CA TYR A 376 -2.41 -15.16 8.42
C TYR A 376 -3.31 -15.43 9.61
N PRO A 377 -4.01 -14.42 10.16
CA PRO A 377 -5.05 -14.65 11.17
C PRO A 377 -6.23 -15.43 10.57
N VAL A 378 -6.77 -16.36 11.35
CA VAL A 378 -8.04 -17.03 11.01
C VAL A 378 -9.18 -16.08 11.32
N LEU A 379 -9.95 -15.72 10.31
CA LEU A 379 -10.98 -14.69 10.39
C LEU A 379 -12.36 -15.23 10.06
N THR A 380 -13.39 -14.61 10.62
CA THR A 380 -14.79 -14.75 10.19
C THR A 380 -15.01 -14.11 8.80
N ARG A 381 -16.23 -14.21 8.26
CA ARG A 381 -16.60 -13.57 6.98
C ARG A 381 -16.63 -12.04 7.02
N VAL A 382 -16.51 -11.47 8.19
CA VAL A 382 -16.54 -10.01 8.43
C VAL A 382 -15.18 -9.48 8.89
N GLY A 383 -14.15 -10.33 8.92
CA GLY A 383 -12.79 -9.94 9.31
C GLY A 383 -12.50 -10.04 10.80
N GLU A 384 -13.42 -10.56 11.63
CA GLU A 384 -13.20 -10.78 13.06
C GLU A 384 -12.29 -12.00 13.31
N SER A 385 -11.30 -11.85 14.18
CA SER A 385 -10.38 -12.91 14.58
C SER A 385 -11.00 -13.87 15.60
N THR A 386 -10.22 -14.82 16.13
CA THR A 386 -10.60 -15.67 17.27
C THR A 386 -10.67 -14.90 18.59
N VAL A 387 -10.15 -13.68 18.64
CA VAL A 387 -10.33 -12.75 19.76
C VAL A 387 -11.55 -11.87 19.45
N PRO A 388 -12.65 -12.01 20.21
CA PRO A 388 -13.87 -11.27 19.96
C PRO A 388 -13.66 -9.75 20.00
N GLY A 389 -14.15 -9.04 18.97
CA GLY A 389 -14.00 -7.59 18.84
C GLY A 389 -12.69 -7.16 18.19
N LEU A 390 -11.77 -8.07 17.87
CA LEU A 390 -10.53 -7.76 17.15
C LEU A 390 -10.67 -8.16 15.67
N TYR A 391 -10.68 -7.16 14.80
CA TYR A 391 -10.87 -7.32 13.36
C TYR A 391 -9.58 -7.03 12.59
N PHE A 392 -9.38 -7.72 11.47
CA PHE A 392 -8.29 -7.45 10.52
C PHE A 392 -8.84 -7.19 9.13
N VAL A 393 -8.32 -6.18 8.47
CA VAL A 393 -8.62 -5.82 7.08
C VAL A 393 -7.32 -5.62 6.28
N GLY A 394 -7.43 -5.55 4.96
CA GLY A 394 -6.26 -5.45 4.09
C GLY A 394 -5.49 -6.77 3.97
N ALA A 395 -4.19 -6.67 3.70
CA ALA A 395 -3.33 -7.84 3.41
C ALA A 395 -3.42 -8.98 4.44
N PRO A 396 -3.48 -8.75 5.76
CA PRO A 396 -3.66 -9.81 6.74
C PRO A 396 -4.95 -10.61 6.56
N ALA A 397 -5.98 -10.01 5.99
CA ALA A 397 -7.27 -10.67 5.78
C ALA A 397 -7.34 -11.53 4.49
N ALA A 398 -6.28 -11.58 3.68
CA ALA A 398 -6.29 -12.25 2.38
C ALA A 398 -6.59 -13.75 2.47
N PHE A 399 -6.10 -14.46 3.48
CA PHE A 399 -6.41 -15.88 3.71
C PHE A 399 -7.90 -16.12 4.03
N GLY A 400 -8.51 -15.22 4.81
CA GLY A 400 -9.89 -15.37 5.25
C GLY A 400 -10.92 -14.84 4.26
N LEU A 401 -10.59 -13.77 3.53
CA LEU A 401 -11.54 -12.98 2.73
C LEU A 401 -11.19 -12.92 1.24
N GLY A 402 -10.09 -13.50 0.83
CA GLY A 402 -9.66 -13.59 -0.58
C GLY A 402 -8.52 -12.66 -0.95
N PRO A 403 -7.85 -12.96 -2.09
CA PRO A 403 -6.67 -12.23 -2.58
C PRO A 403 -6.93 -10.73 -2.82
N SER A 404 -8.18 -10.34 -3.07
CA SER A 404 -8.58 -8.94 -3.25
C SER A 404 -8.23 -8.05 -2.05
N MET A 405 -8.07 -8.63 -0.84
CA MET A 405 -7.68 -7.90 0.36
C MET A 405 -6.27 -7.27 0.27
N ARG A 406 -5.46 -7.64 -0.70
CA ARG A 406 -4.15 -7.02 -0.94
C ARG A 406 -4.22 -5.75 -1.80
N PHE A 407 -5.40 -5.37 -2.27
CA PHE A 407 -5.65 -4.25 -3.19
C PHE A 407 -6.71 -3.31 -2.61
N ILE A 408 -6.74 -2.06 -3.05
CA ILE A 408 -7.72 -1.05 -2.60
C ILE A 408 -9.16 -1.52 -2.88
N ALA A 409 -9.40 -2.10 -4.06
CA ALA A 409 -10.70 -2.65 -4.42
C ALA A 409 -11.28 -3.67 -3.41
N GLY A 410 -10.43 -4.31 -2.60
CA GLY A 410 -10.88 -5.19 -1.51
C GLY A 410 -11.69 -4.49 -0.43
N THR A 411 -11.58 -3.16 -0.31
CA THR A 411 -12.39 -2.36 0.62
C THR A 411 -13.89 -2.57 0.39
N HIS A 412 -14.33 -2.69 -0.87
CA HIS A 412 -15.72 -2.95 -1.25
C HIS A 412 -16.23 -4.31 -0.76
N ASN A 413 -15.35 -5.27 -0.52
CA ASN A 413 -15.71 -6.62 -0.10
C ASN A 413 -15.84 -6.76 1.42
N VAL A 414 -15.24 -5.86 2.23
CA VAL A 414 -15.17 -6.03 3.68
C VAL A 414 -15.77 -4.87 4.47
N ALA A 415 -15.60 -3.60 4.07
CA ALA A 415 -15.90 -2.44 4.92
C ALA A 415 -17.38 -2.41 5.38
N GLY A 416 -18.31 -2.53 4.45
CA GLY A 416 -19.75 -2.53 4.77
C GLY A 416 -20.21 -3.73 5.60
N ARG A 417 -19.59 -4.91 5.39
CA ARG A 417 -19.91 -6.14 6.14
C ARG A 417 -19.40 -6.06 7.58
N LEU A 418 -18.17 -5.58 7.75
CA LEU A 418 -17.56 -5.35 9.06
C LEU A 418 -18.38 -4.35 9.85
N ALA A 419 -18.67 -3.18 9.29
CA ALA A 419 -19.46 -2.15 9.95
C ALA A 419 -20.86 -2.66 10.35
N GLY A 420 -21.50 -3.48 9.51
CA GLY A 420 -22.77 -4.12 9.86
C GLY A 420 -22.64 -5.15 10.99
N SER A 421 -21.51 -5.84 11.14
CA SER A 421 -21.26 -6.76 12.25
C SER A 421 -21.05 -6.02 13.56
N VAL A 422 -20.24 -4.97 13.55
CA VAL A 422 -20.00 -4.12 14.71
C VAL A 422 -21.30 -3.48 15.19
N ALA A 423 -22.14 -2.96 14.28
CA ALA A 423 -23.43 -2.36 14.62
C ALA A 423 -24.40 -3.34 15.33
N ARG A 424 -24.39 -4.62 14.96
CA ARG A 424 -25.18 -5.66 15.65
C ARG A 424 -24.64 -5.93 17.06
N ARG A 425 -23.32 -5.98 17.21
CA ARG A 425 -22.67 -6.20 18.51
C ARG A 425 -22.98 -5.06 19.48
N ALA A 426 -22.92 -3.80 19.03
CA ALA A 426 -23.26 -2.64 19.83
C ALA A 426 -24.71 -2.69 20.36
N LYS A 427 -25.66 -3.12 19.54
CA LYS A 427 -27.08 -3.24 19.94
C LYS A 427 -27.31 -4.33 21.00
N THR A 428 -26.66 -5.48 20.89
CA THR A 428 -26.82 -6.57 21.89
C THR A 428 -26.28 -6.18 23.25
N SER A 429 -25.20 -5.41 23.32
CA SER A 429 -24.61 -4.93 24.58
C SER A 429 -25.38 -3.76 25.25
N SER A 430 -26.30 -3.12 24.54
CA SER A 430 -27.16 -2.06 25.10
C SER A 430 -28.47 -2.61 25.69
N SER A 431 -28.72 -3.93 25.52
CA SER A 431 -29.95 -4.62 25.97
C SER A 431 -29.73 -5.46 27.23
N ASP A 432 -28.47 -5.59 27.67
CA ASP A 432 -28.03 -6.20 28.93
C ASP A 432 -27.66 -5.11 29.95
#